data_93f0e4d3529a20722b3b68c4ba3234be
#
_entry.id   93f0e4d3529a20722b3b68c4ba3234be
#
_cell.length_a   1.000
_cell.length_b   1.000
_cell.length_c   1.000
_cell.angle_alpha   90.00
_cell.angle_beta   90.00
_cell.angle_gamma   90.00
#
_symmetry.space_group_name_H-M   'P 1'
#
loop_
_entity.id
_entity.type
_entity.pdbx_description
1 polymer ?
#
loop_
_entity_poly.entity_id
_entity_poly.type
_entity_poly.pdbx_seq_one_letter_code
_entity_poly.pdbx_strand_id
1 'polypeptide(L)'
;MSKHLVLLPGWGLGVVPLQILAEQLDAALPQLTVQIQPLPDVRGKSAEALIALLDQQLPSDCWLMGWSLGGMLATALAAYRQSACAGLISYASNPCFVARDTWLAAMPVDTFTAFRQLCAEDLAAGLKRFVLLCSQGAAQPRPLSRQLLATAEAGDSVCALAGLDLLAELDNRAAISAFAGPQLHLLAEQDALVPSLALSSMRELNAQATVELFGQSHAGLIVESQLLAQRIADFILRGQHA
;
A
#
# COMPACT_ATOMS: atom_id res chain seq x y z
N MET A 1 -21.25 3.74 12.75
CA MET A 1 -20.53 4.11 11.52
C MET A 1 -19.14 4.56 11.91
N SER A 2 -18.11 4.06 11.23
CA SER A 2 -16.72 4.47 11.47
C SER A 2 -16.53 5.97 11.28
N LYS A 3 -15.67 6.56 12.11
CA LYS A 3 -15.35 8.01 12.05
C LYS A 3 -13.94 8.28 11.54
N HIS A 4 -13.18 7.24 11.24
CA HIS A 4 -11.75 7.36 10.90
C HIS A 4 -11.41 6.65 9.60
N LEU A 5 -10.57 7.29 8.81
CA LEU A 5 -9.86 6.70 7.67
C LEU A 5 -8.36 6.85 7.91
N VAL A 6 -7.66 5.74 8.04
CA VAL A 6 -6.22 5.70 8.31
C VAL A 6 -5.46 5.33 7.05
N LEU A 7 -4.47 6.15 6.67
CA LEU A 7 -3.60 5.93 5.52
C LEU A 7 -2.22 5.44 5.98
N LEU A 8 -1.73 4.34 5.39
CA LEU A 8 -0.41 3.78 5.63
C LEU A 8 0.49 3.98 4.39
N PRO A 9 1.71 4.55 4.56
CA PRO A 9 2.63 4.82 3.44
C PRO A 9 3.32 3.57 2.92
N GLY A 10 3.95 3.69 1.74
CA GLY A 10 4.83 2.68 1.16
C GLY A 10 6.21 2.63 1.84
N TRP A 11 7.02 1.64 1.44
CA TRP A 11 8.39 1.49 1.89
C TRP A 11 9.25 2.71 1.49
N GLY A 12 10.05 3.19 2.43
CA GLY A 12 11.14 4.15 2.19
C GLY A 12 10.73 5.58 1.79
N LEU A 13 9.42 5.89 1.74
CA LEU A 13 8.94 7.19 1.24
C LEU A 13 8.28 8.07 2.32
N GLY A 14 8.13 7.57 3.54
CA GLY A 14 7.53 8.34 4.61
C GLY A 14 6.07 8.73 4.35
N VAL A 15 5.59 9.72 5.09
CA VAL A 15 4.18 10.14 5.06
C VAL A 15 3.89 11.25 4.04
N VAL A 16 4.90 12.00 3.63
CA VAL A 16 4.74 13.19 2.76
C VAL A 16 4.02 12.89 1.44
N PRO A 17 4.31 11.78 0.73
CA PRO A 17 3.60 11.45 -0.51
C PRO A 17 2.10 11.25 -0.36
N LEU A 18 1.61 10.95 0.84
CA LEU A 18 0.18 10.74 1.11
C LEU A 18 -0.57 12.04 1.46
N GLN A 19 0.12 13.16 1.74
CA GLN A 19 -0.50 14.38 2.23
C GLN A 19 -1.55 14.94 1.26
N ILE A 20 -1.23 15.05 -0.02
CA ILE A 20 -2.17 15.56 -1.03
C ILE A 20 -3.43 14.68 -1.11
N LEU A 21 -3.24 13.36 -1.10
CA LEU A 21 -4.37 12.43 -1.10
C LEU A 21 -5.21 12.56 0.17
N ALA A 22 -4.57 12.69 1.33
CA ALA A 22 -5.28 12.87 2.61
C ALA A 22 -6.13 14.14 2.62
N GLU A 23 -5.62 15.26 2.11
CA GLU A 23 -6.35 16.52 1.96
C GLU A 23 -7.56 16.37 1.03
N GLN A 24 -7.40 15.68 -0.10
CA GLN A 24 -8.49 15.40 -1.03
C GLN A 24 -9.56 14.47 -0.42
N LEU A 25 -9.16 13.47 0.37
CA LEU A 25 -10.06 12.57 1.07
C LEU A 25 -10.81 13.28 2.20
N ASP A 26 -10.14 14.15 2.95
CA ASP A 26 -10.77 14.96 4.01
C ASP A 26 -11.85 15.88 3.43
N ALA A 27 -11.57 16.48 2.28
CA ALA A 27 -12.56 17.31 1.56
C ALA A 27 -13.73 16.47 0.99
N ALA A 28 -13.48 15.26 0.51
CA ALA A 28 -14.50 14.38 -0.09
C ALA A 28 -15.35 13.63 0.95
N LEU A 29 -14.83 13.43 2.16
CA LEU A 29 -15.43 12.65 3.25
C LEU A 29 -15.48 13.45 4.56
N PRO A 30 -16.19 14.59 4.62
CA PRO A 30 -16.18 15.48 5.78
C PRO A 30 -16.73 14.85 7.07
N GLN A 31 -17.37 13.67 6.96
CA GLN A 31 -17.85 12.89 8.11
C GLN A 31 -16.79 11.96 8.72
N LEU A 32 -15.64 11.80 8.06
CA LEU A 32 -14.51 11.00 8.54
C LEU A 32 -13.35 11.90 8.94
N THR A 33 -12.61 11.49 9.96
CA THR A 33 -11.30 12.05 10.27
C THR A 33 -10.26 11.26 9.47
N VAL A 34 -9.59 11.92 8.52
CA VAL A 34 -8.51 11.33 7.74
C VAL A 34 -7.18 11.52 8.47
N GLN A 35 -6.43 10.45 8.67
CA GLN A 35 -5.11 10.53 9.30
C GLN A 35 -4.09 9.69 8.55
N ILE A 36 -2.85 10.16 8.48
CA ILE A 36 -1.72 9.39 7.96
C ILE A 36 -0.95 8.84 9.16
N GLN A 37 -0.78 7.51 9.20
CA GLN A 37 0.00 6.84 10.23
C GLN A 37 1.35 6.44 9.63
N PRO A 38 2.48 6.90 10.18
CA PRO A 38 3.79 6.39 9.81
C PRO A 38 3.88 4.88 10.03
N LEU A 39 4.66 4.18 9.21
CA LEU A 39 4.94 2.78 9.47
C LEU A 39 5.70 2.63 10.79
N PRO A 40 5.40 1.60 11.58
CA PRO A 40 6.16 1.32 12.80
C PRO A 40 7.60 0.93 12.47
N ASP A 41 8.49 1.06 13.44
CA ASP A 41 9.84 0.51 13.32
C ASP A 41 9.78 -1.02 13.13
N VAL A 42 10.21 -1.48 11.97
CA VAL A 42 10.13 -2.89 11.56
C VAL A 42 11.33 -3.73 12.03
N ARG A 43 12.39 -3.09 12.55
CA ARG A 43 13.63 -3.77 12.93
C ARG A 43 13.40 -4.83 14.02
N GLY A 44 13.78 -6.06 13.73
CA GLY A 44 13.71 -7.18 14.69
C GLY A 44 12.29 -7.59 15.08
N LYS A 45 11.28 -7.21 14.30
CA LYS A 45 9.88 -7.58 14.57
C LYS A 45 9.35 -8.50 13.47
N SER A 46 8.58 -9.50 13.89
CA SER A 46 7.81 -10.32 12.96
C SER A 46 6.60 -9.53 12.40
N ALA A 47 6.03 -10.00 11.30
CA ALA A 47 4.81 -9.43 10.73
C ALA A 47 3.66 -9.39 11.75
N GLU A 48 3.47 -10.45 12.55
CA GLU A 48 2.42 -10.52 13.57
C GLU A 48 2.63 -9.46 14.66
N ALA A 49 3.89 -9.25 15.11
CA ALA A 49 4.20 -8.24 16.12
C ALA A 49 3.92 -6.82 15.59
N LEU A 50 4.20 -6.57 14.29
CA LEU A 50 3.90 -5.29 13.65
C LEU A 50 2.40 -5.05 13.52
N ILE A 51 1.62 -6.07 13.16
CA ILE A 51 0.16 -5.99 13.09
C ILE A 51 -0.43 -5.71 14.47
N ALA A 52 0.03 -6.42 15.52
CA ALA A 52 -0.42 -6.17 16.89
C ALA A 52 -0.08 -4.75 17.37
N LEU A 53 1.07 -4.21 16.98
CA LEU A 53 1.48 -2.84 17.29
C LEU A 53 0.58 -1.81 16.58
N LEU A 54 0.31 -2.00 15.29
CA LEU A 54 -0.62 -1.15 14.53
C LEU A 54 -2.04 -1.21 15.11
N ASP A 55 -2.49 -2.39 15.51
CA ASP A 55 -3.81 -2.55 16.16
C ASP A 55 -3.94 -1.70 17.42
N GLN A 56 -2.89 -1.65 18.25
CA GLN A 56 -2.85 -0.85 19.47
C GLN A 56 -2.77 0.66 19.21
N GLN A 57 -2.14 1.08 18.12
CA GLN A 57 -1.91 2.49 17.79
C GLN A 57 -3.07 3.14 17.02
N LEU A 58 -3.87 2.36 16.32
CA LEU A 58 -4.89 2.86 15.41
C LEU A 58 -6.29 2.77 16.05
N PRO A 59 -7.21 3.71 15.73
CA PRO A 59 -8.58 3.63 16.17
C PRO A 59 -9.19 2.27 15.83
N SER A 60 -9.96 1.69 16.75
CA SER A 60 -10.85 0.57 16.43
C SER A 60 -11.97 1.07 15.49
N ASP A 61 -12.55 0.18 14.71
CA ASP A 61 -13.63 0.50 13.76
C ASP A 61 -13.25 1.65 12.80
N CYS A 62 -12.08 1.56 12.17
CA CYS A 62 -11.64 2.51 11.15
C CYS A 62 -11.60 1.86 9.76
N TRP A 63 -11.73 2.70 8.73
CA TRP A 63 -11.31 2.34 7.38
C TRP A 63 -9.78 2.33 7.32
N LEU A 64 -9.23 1.28 6.73
CA LEU A 64 -7.79 1.16 6.52
C LEU A 64 -7.50 1.36 5.03
N MET A 65 -6.61 2.29 4.73
CA MET A 65 -6.08 2.47 3.39
C MET A 65 -4.55 2.32 3.44
N GLY A 66 -3.98 1.65 2.45
CA GLY A 66 -2.54 1.56 2.36
C GLY A 66 -2.02 1.61 0.93
N TRP A 67 -0.84 2.22 0.79
CA TRP A 67 -0.08 2.27 -0.44
C TRP A 67 1.07 1.28 -0.39
N SER A 68 1.20 0.39 -1.40
CA SER A 68 2.34 -0.53 -1.51
C SER A 68 2.51 -1.39 -0.25
N LEU A 69 3.64 -1.33 0.47
CA LEU A 69 3.84 -2.00 1.77
C LEU A 69 2.76 -1.64 2.78
N GLY A 70 2.36 -0.36 2.84
CA GLY A 70 1.25 0.07 3.69
C GLY A 70 -0.06 -0.65 3.34
N GLY A 71 -0.30 -0.95 2.06
CA GLY A 71 -1.44 -1.75 1.61
C GLY A 71 -1.37 -3.21 2.06
N MET A 72 -0.18 -3.80 2.08
CA MET A 72 0.01 -5.15 2.63
C MET A 72 -0.24 -5.18 4.15
N LEU A 73 0.27 -4.19 4.89
CA LEU A 73 0.03 -4.07 6.33
C LEU A 73 -1.45 -3.77 6.66
N ALA A 74 -2.10 -2.89 5.89
CA ALA A 74 -3.52 -2.62 6.02
C ALA A 74 -4.37 -3.89 5.80
N THR A 75 -4.00 -4.70 4.80
CA THR A 75 -4.69 -5.97 4.50
C THR A 75 -4.54 -6.98 5.65
N ALA A 76 -3.33 -7.15 6.16
CA ALA A 76 -3.08 -8.04 7.30
C ALA A 76 -3.81 -7.57 8.56
N LEU A 77 -3.81 -6.26 8.84
CA LEU A 77 -4.52 -5.68 9.98
C LEU A 77 -6.05 -5.79 9.83
N ALA A 78 -6.61 -5.58 8.65
CA ALA A 78 -8.03 -5.75 8.41
C ALA A 78 -8.47 -7.19 8.70
N ALA A 79 -7.70 -8.18 8.22
CA ALA A 79 -7.95 -9.58 8.50
C ALA A 79 -7.78 -9.94 10.00
N TYR A 80 -6.84 -9.32 10.68
CA TYR A 80 -6.67 -9.48 12.13
C TYR A 80 -7.86 -8.93 12.91
N ARG A 81 -8.37 -7.75 12.54
CA ARG A 81 -9.49 -7.06 13.21
C ARG A 81 -10.87 -7.61 12.88
N GLN A 82 -11.04 -8.22 11.72
CA GLN A 82 -12.33 -8.71 11.22
C GLN A 82 -13.43 -7.62 11.32
N SER A 83 -14.52 -7.89 12.02
CA SER A 83 -15.65 -6.96 12.17
C SER A 83 -15.31 -5.65 12.91
N ALA A 84 -14.14 -5.55 13.55
CA ALA A 84 -13.64 -4.31 14.14
C ALA A 84 -12.88 -3.43 13.14
N CYS A 85 -12.85 -3.79 11.85
CA CYS A 85 -12.37 -2.97 10.75
C CYS A 85 -13.54 -2.60 9.84
N ALA A 86 -13.76 -1.30 9.59
CA ALA A 86 -14.88 -0.82 8.78
C ALA A 86 -14.75 -1.18 7.29
N GLY A 87 -13.53 -1.33 6.79
CA GLY A 87 -13.22 -1.75 5.43
C GLY A 87 -11.76 -1.50 5.07
N LEU A 88 -11.36 -2.03 3.93
CA LEU A 88 -9.99 -2.06 3.43
C LEU A 88 -9.90 -1.41 2.05
N ILE A 89 -8.93 -0.53 1.88
CA ILE A 89 -8.54 0.03 0.57
C ILE A 89 -7.03 -0.21 0.39
N SER A 90 -6.62 -0.72 -0.76
CA SER A 90 -5.21 -0.78 -1.13
C SER A 90 -4.97 -0.13 -2.48
N TYR A 91 -3.88 0.62 -2.60
CA TYR A 91 -3.40 1.19 -3.85
C TYR A 91 -2.00 0.67 -4.17
N ALA A 92 -1.78 0.21 -5.41
CA ALA A 92 -0.50 -0.30 -5.90
C ALA A 92 0.13 -1.32 -4.93
N SER A 93 -0.68 -2.26 -4.43
CA SER A 93 -0.30 -3.28 -3.46
C SER A 93 -0.70 -4.66 -3.95
N ASN A 94 0.12 -5.67 -3.63
CA ASN A 94 -0.07 -7.06 -4.02
C ASN A 94 -0.13 -7.93 -2.74
N PRO A 95 -0.95 -8.99 -2.68
CA PRO A 95 -0.92 -9.91 -1.53
C PRO A 95 0.46 -10.52 -1.25
N CYS A 96 1.23 -10.84 -2.30
CA CYS A 96 2.64 -11.18 -2.21
C CYS A 96 3.43 -10.22 -3.10
N PHE A 97 4.38 -9.50 -2.54
CA PHE A 97 5.20 -8.57 -3.31
C PHE A 97 6.20 -9.30 -4.20
N VAL A 98 6.78 -10.39 -3.69
CA VAL A 98 7.72 -11.26 -4.42
C VAL A 98 7.01 -12.51 -4.91
N ALA A 99 7.31 -12.93 -6.13
CA ALA A 99 6.73 -14.10 -6.76
C ALA A 99 7.00 -15.38 -5.94
N ARG A 100 5.98 -16.25 -5.87
CA ARG A 100 5.99 -17.56 -5.21
C ARG A 100 5.38 -18.60 -6.14
N ASP A 101 5.62 -19.89 -5.91
CA ASP A 101 5.18 -20.99 -6.79
C ASP A 101 3.70 -20.92 -7.17
N THR A 102 2.85 -20.49 -6.25
CA THR A 102 1.40 -20.36 -6.46
C THR A 102 0.93 -18.92 -6.64
N TRP A 103 1.87 -17.95 -6.82
CA TRP A 103 1.57 -16.54 -7.04
C TRP A 103 2.64 -15.89 -7.92
N LEU A 104 2.52 -16.09 -9.24
CA LEU A 104 3.50 -15.62 -10.22
C LEU A 104 3.29 -14.16 -10.64
N ALA A 105 2.11 -13.60 -10.41
CA ALA A 105 1.77 -12.22 -10.72
C ALA A 105 2.32 -11.25 -9.66
N ALA A 106 3.64 -11.27 -9.47
CA ALA A 106 4.39 -10.48 -8.50
C ALA A 106 5.79 -10.17 -9.04
N MET A 107 6.60 -9.42 -8.29
CA MET A 107 7.98 -9.13 -8.68
C MET A 107 8.81 -10.42 -8.75
N PRO A 108 9.57 -10.67 -9.83
CA PRO A 108 10.44 -11.82 -9.91
C PRO A 108 11.47 -11.86 -8.78
N VAL A 109 11.73 -13.05 -8.22
CA VAL A 109 12.65 -13.27 -7.09
C VAL A 109 14.03 -12.67 -7.36
N ASP A 110 14.60 -12.93 -8.54
CA ASP A 110 15.95 -12.45 -8.91
C ASP A 110 15.99 -10.92 -8.99
N THR A 111 14.93 -10.30 -9.51
CA THR A 111 14.81 -8.83 -9.58
C THR A 111 14.77 -8.22 -8.20
N PHE A 112 13.97 -8.78 -7.29
CA PHE A 112 13.89 -8.34 -5.90
C PHE A 112 15.23 -8.53 -5.17
N THR A 113 15.85 -9.68 -5.32
CA THR A 113 17.14 -10.00 -4.68
C THR A 113 18.24 -9.02 -5.12
N ALA A 114 18.35 -8.74 -6.42
CA ALA A 114 19.30 -7.76 -6.95
C ALA A 114 19.01 -6.34 -6.42
N PHE A 115 17.73 -5.95 -6.31
CA PHE A 115 17.36 -4.67 -5.75
C PHE A 115 17.70 -4.57 -4.25
N ARG A 116 17.40 -5.62 -3.48
CA ARG A 116 17.74 -5.69 -2.05
C ARG A 116 19.26 -5.62 -1.82
N GLN A 117 20.04 -6.31 -2.66
CA GLN A 117 21.50 -6.24 -2.59
C GLN A 117 22.00 -4.82 -2.89
N LEU A 118 21.49 -4.15 -3.93
CA LEU A 118 21.82 -2.75 -4.21
C LEU A 118 21.56 -1.86 -3.00
N CYS A 119 20.41 -2.01 -2.32
CA CYS A 119 20.09 -1.25 -1.12
C CYS A 119 21.05 -1.56 0.05
N ALA A 120 21.55 -2.79 0.15
CA ALA A 120 22.52 -3.18 1.18
C ALA A 120 23.91 -2.59 0.93
N GLU A 121 24.32 -2.45 -0.33
CA GLU A 121 25.60 -1.91 -0.74
C GLU A 121 25.58 -0.36 -0.79
N ASP A 122 24.53 0.23 -1.34
CA ASP A 122 24.32 1.66 -1.49
C ASP A 122 22.83 2.01 -1.40
N LEU A 123 22.36 2.34 -0.20
CA LEU A 123 20.96 2.70 0.03
C LEU A 123 20.51 3.90 -0.81
N ALA A 124 21.40 4.88 -1.03
CA ALA A 124 21.05 6.07 -1.82
C ALA A 124 20.84 5.73 -3.30
N ALA A 125 21.67 4.85 -3.86
CA ALA A 125 21.45 4.31 -5.21
C ALA A 125 20.19 3.47 -5.29
N GLY A 126 19.93 2.63 -4.27
CA GLY A 126 18.70 1.85 -4.14
C GLY A 126 17.45 2.73 -4.15
N LEU A 127 17.42 3.79 -3.34
CA LEU A 127 16.31 4.75 -3.29
C LEU A 127 16.10 5.48 -4.62
N LYS A 128 17.20 5.92 -5.27
CA LYS A 128 17.10 6.53 -6.61
C LYS A 128 16.45 5.58 -7.62
N ARG A 129 16.85 4.31 -7.61
CA ARG A 129 16.25 3.30 -8.49
C ARG A 129 14.78 3.06 -8.12
N PHE A 130 14.46 2.97 -6.85
CA PHE A 130 13.09 2.76 -6.37
C PHE A 130 12.14 3.85 -6.84
N VAL A 131 12.48 5.13 -6.63
CA VAL A 131 11.62 6.24 -7.04
C VAL A 131 11.46 6.34 -8.56
N LEU A 132 12.47 5.91 -9.35
CA LEU A 132 12.35 5.78 -10.80
C LEU A 132 11.31 4.72 -11.17
N LEU A 133 11.33 3.55 -10.52
CA LEU A 133 10.35 2.48 -10.74
C LEU A 133 8.95 2.92 -10.29
N CYS A 134 8.81 3.60 -9.15
CA CYS A 134 7.54 4.17 -8.69
C CYS A 134 6.92 5.14 -9.69
N SER A 135 7.76 5.88 -10.42
CA SER A 135 7.34 6.92 -11.35
C SER A 135 7.13 6.42 -12.78
N GLN A 136 7.57 5.20 -13.08
CA GLN A 136 7.42 4.61 -14.41
C GLN A 136 5.93 4.47 -14.73
N GLY A 137 5.56 4.78 -15.98
CA GLY A 137 4.16 4.82 -16.43
C GLY A 137 3.46 6.16 -16.20
N ALA A 138 3.96 7.03 -15.30
CA ALA A 138 3.37 8.35 -15.10
C ALA A 138 3.58 9.25 -16.33
N ALA A 139 2.69 10.21 -16.56
CA ALA A 139 2.79 11.18 -17.66
C ALA A 139 4.10 12.02 -17.58
N GLN A 140 4.58 12.29 -16.39
CA GLN A 140 5.82 13.03 -16.13
C GLN A 140 6.74 12.29 -15.14
N PRO A 141 7.38 11.17 -15.54
CA PRO A 141 8.10 10.31 -14.60
C PRO A 141 9.33 10.98 -13.96
N ARG A 142 10.06 11.84 -14.70
CA ARG A 142 11.25 12.53 -14.15
C ARG A 142 10.93 13.59 -13.07
N PRO A 143 9.96 14.49 -13.23
CA PRO A 143 9.50 15.36 -12.15
C PRO A 143 9.01 14.57 -10.93
N LEU A 144 8.18 13.56 -11.15
CA LEU A 144 7.63 12.74 -10.06
C LEU A 144 8.72 12.00 -9.28
N SER A 145 9.70 11.39 -9.97
CA SER A 145 10.82 10.71 -9.28
C SER A 145 11.68 11.67 -8.45
N ARG A 146 11.90 12.90 -8.94
CA ARG A 146 12.61 13.94 -8.16
C ARG A 146 11.83 14.36 -6.92
N GLN A 147 10.51 14.52 -7.05
CA GLN A 147 9.63 14.85 -5.92
C GLN A 147 9.67 13.74 -4.86
N LEU A 148 9.52 12.48 -5.26
CA LEU A 148 9.60 11.33 -4.36
C LEU A 148 10.95 11.23 -3.66
N LEU A 149 12.05 11.42 -4.40
CA LEU A 149 13.39 11.34 -3.83
C LEU A 149 13.66 12.45 -2.80
N ALA A 150 13.11 13.64 -3.03
CA ALA A 150 13.26 14.77 -2.11
C ALA A 150 12.54 14.56 -0.77
N THR A 151 11.55 13.66 -0.71
CA THR A 151 10.74 13.37 0.47
C THR A 151 10.95 11.94 0.99
N ALA A 152 11.92 11.20 0.44
CA ALA A 152 12.19 9.83 0.85
C ALA A 152 12.71 9.76 2.29
N GLU A 153 12.14 8.87 3.09
CA GLU A 153 12.43 8.66 4.50
C GLU A 153 12.69 7.17 4.79
N ALA A 154 13.70 6.60 4.13
CA ALA A 154 14.01 5.18 4.30
C ALA A 154 14.65 4.83 5.67
N GLY A 155 14.98 5.83 6.47
CA GLY A 155 15.77 5.64 7.69
C GLY A 155 17.22 5.25 7.37
N ASP A 156 17.84 4.51 8.28
CA ASP A 156 19.15 3.91 8.03
C ASP A 156 19.03 2.63 7.17
N SER A 157 20.16 2.09 6.74
CA SER A 157 20.20 0.87 5.91
C SER A 157 19.58 -0.35 6.62
N VAL A 158 19.68 -0.43 7.94
CA VAL A 158 19.12 -1.54 8.72
C VAL A 158 17.58 -1.48 8.68
N CYS A 159 17.00 -0.30 8.87
CA CYS A 159 15.56 -0.11 8.80
C CYS A 159 15.04 -0.35 7.37
N ALA A 160 15.74 0.18 6.36
CA ALA A 160 15.37 0.00 4.96
C ALA A 160 15.37 -1.48 4.55
N LEU A 161 16.42 -2.21 4.91
CA LEU A 161 16.53 -3.66 4.60
C LEU A 161 15.49 -4.49 5.34
N ALA A 162 15.23 -4.19 6.62
CA ALA A 162 14.17 -4.87 7.37
C ALA A 162 12.79 -4.65 6.73
N GLY A 163 12.52 -3.47 6.18
CA GLY A 163 11.30 -3.19 5.43
C GLY A 163 11.21 -3.97 4.11
N LEU A 164 12.33 -4.18 3.41
CA LEU A 164 12.37 -5.05 2.22
C LEU A 164 12.18 -6.52 2.59
N ASP A 165 12.76 -6.97 3.70
CA ASP A 165 12.56 -8.34 4.20
C ASP A 165 11.07 -8.58 4.53
N LEU A 166 10.41 -7.61 5.17
CA LEU A 166 8.98 -7.66 5.43
C LEU A 166 8.15 -7.73 4.13
N LEU A 167 8.49 -6.95 3.09
CA LEU A 167 7.86 -7.04 1.76
C LEU A 167 7.97 -8.44 1.16
N ALA A 168 9.12 -9.10 1.33
CA ALA A 168 9.34 -10.44 0.80
C ALA A 168 8.61 -11.52 1.62
N GLU A 169 8.47 -11.32 2.94
CA GLU A 169 7.86 -12.27 3.87
C GLU A 169 6.33 -12.28 3.78
N LEU A 170 5.70 -11.11 3.70
CA LEU A 170 4.26 -10.99 3.74
C LEU A 170 3.56 -11.80 2.65
N ASP A 171 2.58 -12.60 3.07
CA ASP A 171 1.64 -13.32 2.21
C ASP A 171 0.20 -13.09 2.70
N ASN A 172 -0.47 -12.18 2.05
CA ASN A 172 -1.82 -11.73 2.41
C ASN A 172 -2.94 -12.43 1.63
N ARG A 173 -2.65 -13.50 0.90
CA ARG A 173 -3.68 -14.22 0.13
C ARG A 173 -4.81 -14.72 1.02
N ALA A 174 -4.45 -15.38 2.12
CA ALA A 174 -5.42 -15.82 3.12
C ALA A 174 -6.15 -14.65 3.81
N ALA A 175 -5.45 -13.53 4.04
CA ALA A 175 -6.03 -12.33 4.64
C ALA A 175 -7.12 -11.70 3.77
N ILE A 176 -6.88 -11.55 2.45
CA ILE A 176 -7.89 -11.07 1.49
C ILE A 176 -9.12 -11.99 1.46
N SER A 177 -8.91 -13.31 1.45
CA SER A 177 -10.00 -14.28 1.44
C SER A 177 -10.80 -14.30 2.74
N ALA A 178 -10.15 -14.11 3.88
CA ALA A 178 -10.77 -14.21 5.19
C ALA A 178 -11.46 -12.94 5.69
N PHE A 179 -11.06 -11.76 5.20
CA PHE A 179 -11.68 -10.52 5.62
C PHE A 179 -13.05 -10.35 4.94
N ALA A 180 -14.11 -10.39 5.74
CA ALA A 180 -15.49 -10.32 5.25
C ALA A 180 -16.01 -8.88 5.04
N GLY A 181 -15.28 -7.86 5.50
CA GLY A 181 -15.65 -6.46 5.33
C GLY A 181 -15.46 -5.98 3.89
N PRO A 182 -15.93 -4.76 3.55
CA PRO A 182 -15.74 -4.16 2.22
C PRO A 182 -14.27 -4.04 1.85
N GLN A 183 -13.90 -4.45 0.63
CA GLN A 183 -12.52 -4.39 0.12
C GLN A 183 -12.48 -3.70 -1.25
N LEU A 184 -11.57 -2.73 -1.39
CA LEU A 184 -11.24 -2.08 -2.66
C LEU A 184 -9.73 -2.19 -2.89
N HIS A 185 -9.34 -2.88 -3.97
CA HIS A 185 -7.95 -3.02 -4.38
C HIS A 185 -7.75 -2.35 -5.73
N LEU A 186 -6.87 -1.35 -5.78
CA LEU A 186 -6.58 -0.55 -6.96
C LEU A 186 -5.15 -0.81 -7.41
N LEU A 187 -4.99 -1.36 -8.61
CA LEU A 187 -3.70 -1.63 -9.24
C LEU A 187 -3.45 -0.60 -10.34
N ALA A 188 -2.22 -0.09 -10.46
CA ALA A 188 -1.88 0.81 -11.55
C ALA A 188 -1.57 0.06 -12.85
N GLU A 189 -1.94 0.64 -14.00
CA GLU A 189 -1.87 -0.06 -15.30
C GLU A 189 -0.44 -0.36 -15.74
N GLN A 190 0.50 0.57 -15.50
CA GLN A 190 1.91 0.49 -15.91
C GLN A 190 2.86 0.46 -14.72
N ASP A 191 2.41 -0.12 -13.61
CA ASP A 191 3.20 -0.26 -12.39
C ASP A 191 4.40 -1.20 -12.64
N ALA A 192 5.62 -0.69 -12.42
CA ALA A 192 6.85 -1.46 -12.59
C ALA A 192 7.23 -2.30 -11.36
N LEU A 193 6.51 -2.15 -10.24
CA LEU A 193 6.74 -2.85 -8.98
C LEU A 193 5.66 -3.88 -8.67
N VAL A 194 4.41 -3.54 -8.93
CA VAL A 194 3.24 -4.39 -8.71
C VAL A 194 2.56 -4.65 -10.06
N PRO A 195 2.75 -5.84 -10.66
CA PRO A 195 2.20 -6.12 -11.98
C PRO A 195 0.67 -6.04 -11.99
N SER A 196 0.10 -5.32 -12.98
CA SER A 196 -1.36 -5.28 -13.19
C SER A 196 -1.98 -6.66 -13.50
N LEU A 197 -1.17 -7.62 -13.91
CA LEU A 197 -1.56 -9.03 -14.07
C LEU A 197 -2.07 -9.68 -12.77
N ALA A 198 -1.73 -9.13 -11.59
CA ALA A 198 -2.26 -9.60 -10.31
C ALA A 198 -3.78 -9.40 -10.18
N LEU A 199 -4.39 -8.52 -10.98
CA LEU A 199 -5.82 -8.19 -10.93
C LEU A 199 -6.73 -9.42 -11.00
N SER A 200 -6.53 -10.32 -11.96
CA SER A 200 -7.35 -11.53 -12.12
C SER A 200 -7.21 -12.47 -10.92
N SER A 201 -5.97 -12.71 -10.50
CA SER A 201 -5.68 -13.58 -9.36
C SER A 201 -6.21 -13.02 -8.03
N MET A 202 -6.18 -11.69 -7.86
CA MET A 202 -6.77 -11.05 -6.67
C MET A 202 -8.30 -11.17 -6.64
N ARG A 203 -8.97 -11.08 -7.78
CA ARG A 203 -10.44 -11.34 -7.89
C ARG A 203 -10.82 -12.76 -7.53
N GLU A 204 -9.95 -13.73 -7.83
CA GLU A 204 -10.15 -15.13 -7.48
C GLU A 204 -10.03 -15.39 -5.98
N LEU A 205 -9.23 -14.58 -5.24
CA LEU A 205 -9.10 -14.73 -3.79
C LEU A 205 -10.38 -14.36 -3.05
N ASN A 206 -11.11 -13.35 -3.52
CA ASN A 206 -12.37 -12.91 -2.90
C ASN A 206 -13.30 -12.30 -3.95
N ALA A 207 -14.33 -13.04 -4.33
CA ALA A 207 -15.29 -12.60 -5.33
C ALA A 207 -16.15 -11.39 -4.90
N GLN A 208 -16.19 -11.05 -3.62
CA GLN A 208 -16.89 -9.87 -3.10
C GLN A 208 -16.00 -8.63 -3.06
N ALA A 209 -14.68 -8.78 -3.15
CA ALA A 209 -13.76 -7.67 -3.22
C ALA A 209 -13.88 -6.94 -4.57
N THR A 210 -13.86 -5.62 -4.52
CA THR A 210 -13.72 -4.79 -5.73
C THR A 210 -12.24 -4.69 -6.08
N VAL A 211 -11.83 -5.23 -7.23
CA VAL A 211 -10.45 -5.16 -7.72
C VAL A 211 -10.46 -4.51 -9.09
N GLU A 212 -9.78 -3.37 -9.24
CA GLU A 212 -9.81 -2.53 -10.45
C GLU A 212 -8.41 -2.05 -10.85
N LEU A 213 -8.26 -1.72 -12.13
CA LEU A 213 -7.13 -0.89 -12.59
C LEU A 213 -7.48 0.58 -12.33
N PHE A 214 -6.55 1.31 -11.75
CA PHE A 214 -6.72 2.73 -11.47
C PHE A 214 -5.36 3.45 -11.52
N GLY A 215 -5.26 4.45 -12.38
CA GLY A 215 -4.03 5.23 -12.56
C GLY A 215 -2.96 4.50 -13.34
N GLN A 216 -1.86 5.20 -13.60
CA GLN A 216 -0.86 4.72 -14.54
C GLN A 216 0.40 4.16 -13.86
N SER A 217 0.79 4.68 -12.71
CA SER A 217 2.07 4.33 -12.07
C SER A 217 1.90 3.94 -10.61
N HIS A 218 2.93 3.30 -10.04
CA HIS A 218 2.97 2.97 -8.61
C HIS A 218 2.75 4.19 -7.70
N ALA A 219 3.23 5.37 -8.13
CA ALA A 219 3.05 6.63 -7.43
C ALA A 219 1.88 7.49 -7.97
N GLY A 220 0.92 6.88 -8.69
CA GLY A 220 -0.26 7.56 -9.23
C GLY A 220 -1.09 8.29 -8.16
N LEU A 221 -1.05 7.82 -6.93
CA LEU A 221 -1.72 8.47 -5.79
C LEU A 221 -1.31 9.95 -5.59
N ILE A 222 -0.15 10.37 -6.10
CA ILE A 222 0.32 11.76 -6.02
C ILE A 222 -0.25 12.59 -7.17
N VAL A 223 -0.13 12.08 -8.39
CA VAL A 223 -0.48 12.83 -9.61
C VAL A 223 -1.95 12.71 -9.99
N GLU A 224 -2.63 11.69 -9.49
CA GLU A 224 -4.04 11.38 -9.74
C GLU A 224 -4.86 11.44 -8.44
N SER A 225 -4.34 12.14 -7.42
CA SER A 225 -4.88 12.18 -6.04
C SER A 225 -6.36 12.55 -5.98
N GLN A 226 -6.82 13.52 -6.76
CA GLN A 226 -8.20 13.96 -6.77
C GLN A 226 -9.15 12.86 -7.29
N LEU A 227 -8.80 12.22 -8.40
CA LEU A 227 -9.60 11.13 -8.97
C LEU A 227 -9.60 9.90 -8.05
N LEU A 228 -8.44 9.61 -7.45
CA LEU A 228 -8.31 8.53 -6.48
C LEU A 228 -9.15 8.79 -5.24
N ALA A 229 -9.10 9.99 -4.68
CA ALA A 229 -9.92 10.37 -3.53
C ALA A 229 -11.42 10.23 -3.84
N GLN A 230 -11.86 10.67 -5.03
CA GLN A 230 -13.25 10.52 -5.45
C GLN A 230 -13.65 9.03 -5.54
N ARG A 231 -12.80 8.19 -6.15
CA ARG A 231 -13.06 6.74 -6.27
C ARG A 231 -13.17 6.06 -4.90
N ILE A 232 -12.29 6.43 -3.98
CA ILE A 232 -12.30 5.93 -2.59
C ILE A 232 -13.56 6.40 -1.86
N ALA A 233 -13.90 7.68 -1.97
CA ALA A 233 -15.09 8.25 -1.34
C ALA A 233 -16.38 7.56 -1.82
N ASP A 234 -16.51 7.36 -3.14
CA ASP A 234 -17.65 6.65 -3.72
C ASP A 234 -17.78 5.22 -3.18
N PHE A 235 -16.64 4.54 -2.96
CA PHE A 235 -16.64 3.18 -2.40
C PHE A 235 -17.08 3.18 -0.93
N ILE A 236 -16.51 4.06 -0.12
CA ILE A 236 -16.84 4.17 1.31
C ILE A 236 -18.31 4.50 1.51
N LEU A 237 -18.83 5.48 0.75
CA LEU A 237 -20.23 5.91 0.86
C LEU A 237 -21.22 4.80 0.45
N ARG A 238 -20.92 4.02 -0.60
CA ARG A 238 -21.77 2.88 -0.97
C ARG A 238 -21.77 1.78 0.09
N GLY A 239 -20.60 1.48 0.68
CA GLY A 239 -20.47 0.47 1.72
C GLY A 239 -21.17 0.84 3.05
N GLN A 240 -21.51 2.12 3.25
CA GLN A 240 -22.27 2.56 4.41
C GLN A 240 -23.80 2.40 4.25
N HIS A 241 -24.26 2.13 3.04
CA HIS A 241 -25.69 1.99 2.69
C HIS A 241 -26.10 0.56 2.38
N ALA A 242 -25.18 -0.39 2.40
CA ALA A 242 -25.44 -1.81 2.20
C ALA A 242 -25.48 -2.57 3.52
#